data_c7827c243699b6e27c791cfe0d31f83c
#
_entry.id   c7827c243699b6e27c791cfe0d31f83c
#
_cell.length_a   1.000
_cell.length_b   1.000
_cell.length_c   1.000
_cell.angle_alpha   90.00
_cell.angle_beta   90.00
_cell.angle_gamma   90.00
#
_symmetry.space_group_name_H-M   'P 1'
#
loop_
_entity.id
_entity.type
_entity.pdbx_description
1 polymer ?
#
loop_
_entity_poly.entity_id
_entity_poly.type
_entity_poly.pdbx_seq_one_letter_code
_entity_poly.pdbx_strand_id
1 'polypeptide(L)'
;MYRMCLWMLLTSALSSELAAASADESQVMTSVGHYHGVIDATGVRSFRGIRYAESPAGGHRWQPPRPVKKLSGMTSAMDYGPACLQPKRAASTALRTDEDCLFLNVWTPASATRERLPVMVWIHGGGFLTGDGRIPGEVLATHGVVVVSMNYRLGPLGFMAHETLKSNIANFGLLDLVAALDWVQENIAVFGGDPNNVTLFGVSAGGQAVNMLMVNPQAAGKFHRAIAQSGYSTWALPRTSDAPKPAPLSADMRKADSAESISMHVLSRAYPNATSLPPLREVEGQRLVDAVEGFQLPIVDGSSLPEEPARLFLRGKQAKVPFMTGGNSFEGSVMPQSGISVDRFARMLGESLSTIESLYASDFAISRDIGIQRVFGDTRYLVSARMLATAMRTVDAPAWLYYVDLAPEQLLPRMVGTPHAFDQLMLFGSDRIINESTRRTSERLRRYWVEFARSGQPGVPELTSWATCCINQDQWMVFGVNDDVRSGMLSDKLDVLTELYQKRWATVH
;
A
#
# COMPACT_ATOMS: atom_id res chain seq x y z
N MET A 1 -16.58 73.86 -59.69
CA MET A 1 -15.14 73.66 -59.99
C MET A 1 -14.45 73.26 -58.75
N TYR A 2 -13.55 72.33 -58.86
CA TYR A 2 -12.70 71.58 -57.90
C TYR A 2 -13.28 70.27 -57.39
N ARG A 3 -12.78 69.24 -58.02
CA ARG A 3 -12.88 67.86 -57.59
C ARG A 3 -11.80 67.62 -56.51
N MET A 4 -12.20 67.06 -55.41
CA MET A 4 -11.28 66.60 -54.38
C MET A 4 -11.30 65.05 -54.38
N CYS A 5 -10.20 64.42 -54.79
CA CYS A 5 -10.01 62.96 -54.74
C CYS A 5 -9.69 62.52 -53.32
N LEU A 6 -10.56 61.65 -52.80
CA LEU A 6 -10.36 61.02 -51.48
C LEU A 6 -9.62 59.70 -51.70
N TRP A 7 -8.39 59.61 -51.22
CA TRP A 7 -7.61 58.39 -51.16
C TRP A 7 -8.03 57.56 -49.95
N MET A 8 -8.70 56.43 -50.17
CA MET A 8 -8.88 55.41 -49.13
C MET A 8 -7.60 54.54 -49.03
N LEU A 9 -6.90 54.67 -47.92
CA LEU A 9 -5.87 53.74 -47.53
C LEU A 9 -6.57 52.52 -46.86
N LEU A 10 -6.60 51.41 -47.56
CA LEU A 10 -6.90 50.11 -46.95
C LEU A 10 -5.68 49.62 -46.18
N THR A 11 -5.69 49.71 -44.86
CA THR A 11 -4.80 48.98 -44.00
C THR A 11 -5.39 47.60 -43.78
N SER A 12 -4.87 46.61 -44.52
CA SER A 12 -5.07 45.19 -44.21
C SER A 12 -4.31 44.84 -42.93
N ALA A 13 -5.04 44.82 -41.82
CA ALA A 13 -4.53 44.17 -40.61
C ALA A 13 -4.50 42.66 -40.85
N LEU A 14 -3.32 42.10 -41.12
CA LEU A 14 -3.07 40.68 -41.00
C LEU A 14 -3.13 40.35 -39.48
N SER A 15 -4.26 39.85 -39.06
CA SER A 15 -4.40 39.13 -37.78
C SER A 15 -3.70 37.80 -37.97
N SER A 16 -2.45 37.71 -37.58
CA SER A 16 -1.79 36.43 -37.34
C SER A 16 -2.39 35.79 -36.10
N GLU A 17 -3.48 35.06 -36.26
CA GLU A 17 -3.87 34.04 -35.27
C GLU A 17 -2.73 33.02 -35.22
N LEU A 18 -1.84 33.15 -34.25
CA LEU A 18 -1.06 32.02 -33.78
C LEU A 18 -2.09 31.01 -33.25
N ALA A 19 -2.45 30.05 -34.11
CA ALA A 19 -3.04 28.81 -33.63
C ALA A 19 -1.99 28.17 -32.72
N ALA A 20 -2.16 28.35 -31.41
CA ALA A 20 -1.46 27.52 -30.45
C ALA A 20 -1.87 26.09 -30.79
N ALA A 21 -0.92 25.34 -31.37
CA ALA A 21 -1.09 23.92 -31.58
C ALA A 21 -1.52 23.35 -30.21
N SER A 22 -2.74 22.83 -30.12
CA SER A 22 -3.20 22.16 -28.91
C SER A 22 -2.16 21.09 -28.63
N ALA A 23 -1.45 21.22 -27.50
CA ALA A 23 -0.51 20.19 -27.08
C ALA A 23 -1.28 18.87 -27.07
N ASP A 24 -0.72 17.85 -27.72
CA ASP A 24 -1.34 16.53 -27.73
C ASP A 24 -1.45 16.03 -26.29
N GLU A 25 -2.66 16.07 -25.76
CA GLU A 25 -2.94 15.71 -24.36
C GLU A 25 -2.56 14.28 -24.00
N SER A 26 -2.31 13.42 -25.00
CA SER A 26 -1.78 12.07 -24.81
C SER A 26 -0.28 12.03 -24.56
N GLN A 27 0.42 13.17 -24.60
CA GLN A 27 1.88 13.25 -24.44
C GLN A 27 2.27 14.05 -23.21
N VAL A 28 3.38 13.64 -22.56
CA VAL A 28 3.99 14.35 -21.44
C VAL A 28 5.52 14.29 -21.51
N MET A 29 6.17 15.36 -21.06
CA MET A 29 7.62 15.43 -20.93
C MET A 29 7.98 15.38 -19.45
N THR A 30 8.66 14.31 -19.02
CA THR A 30 9.17 14.11 -17.65
C THR A 30 10.65 14.45 -17.58
N SER A 31 11.22 14.43 -16.39
CA SER A 31 12.67 14.63 -16.17
C SER A 31 13.53 13.59 -16.90
N VAL A 32 13.00 12.38 -17.11
CA VAL A 32 13.74 11.24 -17.69
C VAL A 32 13.40 10.94 -19.13
N GLY A 33 12.30 11.43 -19.68
CA GLY A 33 11.92 11.14 -21.07
C GLY A 33 10.56 11.70 -21.48
N HIS A 34 10.25 11.53 -22.74
CA HIS A 34 8.98 11.92 -23.36
C HIS A 34 8.10 10.70 -23.55
N TYR A 35 6.88 10.74 -23.01
CA TYR A 35 5.96 9.62 -22.98
C TYR A 35 4.68 9.92 -23.75
N HIS A 36 4.15 8.89 -24.44
CA HIS A 36 2.86 8.89 -25.09
C HIS A 36 1.95 7.85 -24.45
N GLY A 37 0.82 8.29 -23.88
CA GLY A 37 -0.20 7.48 -23.20
C GLY A 37 -1.48 7.31 -24.03
N VAL A 38 -2.58 7.00 -23.33
CA VAL A 38 -3.92 6.79 -23.91
C VAL A 38 -4.93 7.68 -23.21
N ILE A 39 -5.90 8.19 -23.96
CA ILE A 39 -7.10 8.86 -23.42
C ILE A 39 -8.27 7.89 -23.62
N ASP A 40 -8.97 7.55 -22.55
CA ASP A 40 -10.13 6.66 -22.60
C ASP A 40 -11.45 7.42 -22.87
N ALA A 41 -12.55 6.65 -22.99
CA ALA A 41 -13.87 7.22 -23.26
C ALA A 41 -14.43 8.06 -22.09
N THR A 42 -13.85 7.96 -20.88
CA THR A 42 -14.24 8.75 -19.71
C THR A 42 -13.50 10.10 -19.64
N GLY A 43 -12.57 10.34 -20.58
CA GLY A 43 -11.70 11.52 -20.57
C GLY A 43 -10.56 11.41 -19.55
N VAL A 44 -10.17 10.20 -19.17
CA VAL A 44 -8.99 9.97 -18.33
C VAL A 44 -7.80 9.64 -19.22
N ARG A 45 -6.70 10.35 -19.01
CA ARG A 45 -5.41 10.04 -19.61
C ARG A 45 -4.71 8.99 -18.76
N SER A 46 -4.21 7.92 -19.36
CA SER A 46 -3.43 6.89 -18.68
C SER A 46 -2.05 6.75 -19.32
N PHE A 47 -1.04 6.70 -18.47
CA PHE A 47 0.35 6.47 -18.84
C PHE A 47 0.84 5.26 -18.05
N ARG A 48 1.08 4.15 -18.71
CA ARG A 48 1.38 2.85 -18.09
C ARG A 48 2.78 2.38 -18.42
N GLY A 49 3.45 1.73 -17.48
CA GLY A 49 4.80 1.19 -17.69
C GLY A 49 5.89 2.24 -17.75
N ILE A 50 5.75 3.37 -17.04
CA ILE A 50 6.80 4.35 -16.90
C ILE A 50 7.87 3.82 -15.95
N ARG A 51 9.12 3.76 -16.39
CA ARG A 51 10.26 3.33 -15.58
C ARG A 51 10.63 4.43 -14.57
N TYR A 52 10.63 4.11 -13.26
CA TYR A 52 11.04 5.03 -12.21
C TYR A 52 12.42 4.75 -11.63
N ALA A 53 12.98 3.55 -11.87
CA ALA A 53 14.34 3.17 -11.50
C ALA A 53 14.94 2.24 -12.55
N GLU A 54 16.28 2.17 -12.64
CA GLU A 54 16.99 1.20 -13.50
C GLU A 54 16.64 -0.23 -13.09
N SER A 55 16.85 -1.19 -14.01
CA SER A 55 16.64 -2.61 -13.76
C SER A 55 17.39 -3.07 -12.52
N PRO A 56 16.72 -3.69 -11.54
CA PRO A 56 17.35 -4.24 -10.34
C PRO A 56 17.91 -5.66 -10.56
N ALA A 57 17.93 -6.15 -11.79
CA ALA A 57 18.35 -7.51 -12.13
C ALA A 57 19.89 -7.68 -12.14
N GLY A 58 20.34 -8.92 -12.16
CA GLY A 58 21.75 -9.28 -12.31
C GLY A 58 22.65 -8.69 -11.23
N GLY A 59 23.67 -7.94 -11.63
CA GLY A 59 24.62 -7.31 -10.71
C GLY A 59 24.01 -6.28 -9.76
N HIS A 60 22.80 -5.77 -10.06
CA HIS A 60 22.06 -4.80 -9.23
C HIS A 60 21.09 -5.47 -8.23
N ARG A 61 20.96 -6.79 -8.27
CA ARG A 61 20.13 -7.53 -7.32
C ARG A 61 20.61 -7.28 -5.88
N TRP A 62 19.66 -7.02 -4.96
CA TRP A 62 19.95 -6.64 -3.57
C TRP A 62 20.86 -5.40 -3.44
N GLN A 63 20.59 -4.41 -4.28
CA GLN A 63 21.14 -3.06 -4.13
C GLN A 63 19.97 -2.06 -4.07
N PRO A 64 20.19 -0.87 -3.49
CA PRO A 64 19.23 0.24 -3.60
C PRO A 64 18.87 0.52 -5.06
N PRO A 65 17.66 0.98 -5.36
CA PRO A 65 17.25 1.36 -6.71
C PRO A 65 18.12 2.50 -7.23
N ARG A 66 18.38 2.50 -8.53
CA ARG A 66 19.23 3.48 -9.21
C ARG A 66 18.38 4.39 -10.08
N PRO A 67 18.70 5.70 -10.15
CA PRO A 67 17.99 6.64 -11.02
C PRO A 67 18.02 6.19 -12.48
N VAL A 68 16.90 6.41 -13.18
CA VAL A 68 16.80 6.13 -14.62
C VAL A 68 17.69 7.06 -15.42
N LYS A 69 18.42 6.51 -16.38
CA LYS A 69 19.12 7.32 -17.38
C LYS A 69 18.14 8.01 -18.30
N LYS A 70 18.48 9.22 -18.73
CA LYS A 70 17.63 9.98 -19.63
C LYS A 70 17.38 9.19 -20.93
N LEU A 71 16.09 9.05 -21.27
CA LEU A 71 15.66 8.36 -22.48
C LEU A 71 15.71 9.30 -23.68
N SER A 72 16.02 8.75 -24.86
CA SER A 72 16.00 9.49 -26.13
C SER A 72 14.71 9.19 -26.87
N GLY A 73 14.11 10.23 -27.47
CA GLY A 73 12.89 10.09 -28.29
C GLY A 73 11.61 9.88 -27.45
N MET A 74 10.53 9.56 -28.18
CA MET A 74 9.21 9.27 -27.62
C MET A 74 9.14 7.82 -27.17
N THR A 75 8.71 7.58 -25.93
CA THR A 75 8.49 6.25 -25.35
C THR A 75 7.01 5.96 -25.24
N SER A 76 6.57 4.79 -25.68
CA SER A 76 5.19 4.33 -25.46
C SER A 76 4.95 4.07 -23.97
N ALA A 77 3.87 4.64 -23.45
CA ALA A 77 3.33 4.41 -22.11
C ALA A 77 1.89 3.89 -22.17
N MET A 78 1.57 3.06 -23.17
CA MET A 78 0.23 2.51 -23.40
C MET A 78 0.03 1.16 -22.69
N ASP A 79 1.10 0.44 -22.39
CA ASP A 79 1.07 -0.90 -21.84
C ASP A 79 1.77 -0.95 -20.47
N TYR A 80 1.27 -1.82 -19.59
CA TYR A 80 1.92 -2.05 -18.30
C TYR A 80 3.29 -2.69 -18.48
N GLY A 81 4.26 -2.25 -17.70
CA GLY A 81 5.52 -2.96 -17.50
C GLY A 81 5.29 -4.34 -16.89
N PRO A 82 6.30 -5.24 -16.94
CA PRO A 82 6.20 -6.52 -16.26
C PRO A 82 6.03 -6.33 -14.75
N ALA A 83 5.23 -7.21 -14.12
CA ALA A 83 5.17 -7.31 -12.68
C ALA A 83 6.47 -7.89 -12.12
N CYS A 84 6.79 -7.63 -10.86
CA CYS A 84 7.95 -8.23 -10.23
C CYS A 84 7.78 -9.75 -10.09
N LEU A 85 8.88 -10.49 -10.10
CA LEU A 85 8.86 -11.94 -9.93
C LEU A 85 8.09 -12.31 -8.67
N GLN A 86 7.21 -13.28 -8.81
CA GLN A 86 6.32 -13.77 -7.77
C GLN A 86 6.03 -15.27 -8.00
N PRO A 87 5.54 -16.01 -6.98
CA PRO A 87 5.35 -17.45 -7.11
C PRO A 87 4.41 -17.81 -8.25
N LYS A 88 4.79 -18.76 -9.09
CA LYS A 88 3.97 -19.25 -10.22
C LYS A 88 2.61 -19.75 -9.79
N ARG A 89 2.50 -20.33 -8.58
CA ARG A 89 1.22 -20.78 -8.00
C ARG A 89 0.23 -19.64 -7.72
N ALA A 90 0.70 -18.42 -7.57
CA ALA A 90 -0.11 -17.25 -7.27
C ALA A 90 -0.35 -16.36 -8.50
N ALA A 91 0.55 -16.40 -9.48
CA ALA A 91 0.45 -15.60 -10.70
C ALA A 91 -0.60 -16.19 -11.66
N SER A 92 -1.44 -15.33 -12.23
CA SER A 92 -2.23 -15.68 -13.41
C SER A 92 -1.28 -16.05 -14.55
N THR A 93 -1.62 -17.05 -15.36
CA THR A 93 -0.84 -17.44 -16.55
C THR A 93 -0.68 -16.32 -17.56
N ALA A 94 -1.56 -15.32 -17.53
CA ALA A 94 -1.49 -14.12 -18.37
C ALA A 94 -0.58 -13.01 -17.79
N LEU A 95 -0.07 -13.16 -16.54
CA LEU A 95 0.77 -12.16 -15.91
C LEU A 95 2.22 -12.30 -16.36
N ARG A 96 2.69 -11.36 -17.16
CA ARG A 96 4.13 -11.25 -17.46
C ARG A 96 4.88 -10.76 -16.21
N THR A 97 5.85 -11.54 -15.76
CA THR A 97 6.72 -11.19 -14.62
C THR A 97 8.18 -11.14 -15.05
N ASP A 98 8.95 -10.25 -14.44
CA ASP A 98 10.38 -10.10 -14.68
C ASP A 98 11.07 -9.54 -13.43
N GLU A 99 12.39 -9.71 -13.28
CA GLU A 99 13.17 -8.94 -12.29
C GLU A 99 13.27 -7.47 -12.67
N ASP A 100 13.27 -7.17 -13.97
CA ASP A 100 13.20 -5.80 -14.48
C ASP A 100 11.77 -5.27 -14.42
N CYS A 101 11.32 -4.91 -13.22
CA CYS A 101 9.93 -4.64 -12.90
C CYS A 101 9.63 -3.26 -12.28
N LEU A 102 10.63 -2.39 -12.14
CA LEU A 102 10.47 -1.11 -11.44
C LEU A 102 9.79 -0.06 -12.33
N PHE A 103 8.48 -0.26 -12.51
CA PHE A 103 7.59 0.58 -13.31
C PHE A 103 6.45 1.13 -12.48
N LEU A 104 5.97 2.31 -12.85
CA LEU A 104 4.77 2.94 -12.31
C LEU A 104 3.79 3.29 -13.43
N ASN A 105 2.58 3.63 -13.04
CA ASN A 105 1.48 4.03 -13.91
C ASN A 105 0.82 5.29 -13.36
N VAL A 106 0.30 6.15 -14.24
CA VAL A 106 -0.37 7.40 -13.89
C VAL A 106 -1.70 7.49 -14.62
N TRP A 107 -2.77 7.83 -13.88
CA TRP A 107 -4.08 8.19 -14.43
C TRP A 107 -4.42 9.60 -13.99
N THR A 108 -4.89 10.43 -14.93
CA THR A 108 -5.21 11.82 -14.66
C THR A 108 -6.38 12.28 -15.54
N PRO A 109 -7.33 13.10 -15.05
CA PRO A 109 -8.35 13.70 -15.91
C PRO A 109 -7.72 14.52 -17.05
N ALA A 110 -8.27 14.46 -18.26
CA ALA A 110 -7.75 15.22 -19.40
C ALA A 110 -7.81 16.73 -19.15
N SER A 111 -8.82 17.19 -18.41
CA SER A 111 -8.96 18.61 -18.02
C SER A 111 -7.87 19.13 -17.07
N ALA A 112 -7.09 18.22 -16.46
CA ALA A 112 -6.10 18.54 -15.41
C ALA A 112 -4.84 19.27 -15.90
N THR A 113 -4.71 19.58 -17.17
CA THR A 113 -3.49 20.22 -17.75
C THR A 113 -3.17 21.60 -17.18
N ARG A 114 -4.11 22.24 -16.48
CA ARG A 114 -3.96 23.58 -15.87
C ARG A 114 -4.23 23.60 -14.38
N GLU A 115 -4.68 22.50 -13.78
CA GLU A 115 -5.02 22.38 -12.37
C GLU A 115 -3.92 21.61 -11.63
N ARG A 116 -3.74 21.92 -10.34
CA ARG A 116 -2.89 21.15 -9.42
C ARG A 116 -3.80 20.23 -8.63
N LEU A 117 -4.10 19.05 -9.17
CA LEU A 117 -4.97 18.08 -8.54
C LEU A 117 -4.27 17.33 -7.39
N PRO A 118 -5.02 16.89 -6.36
CA PRO A 118 -4.50 15.96 -5.37
C PRO A 118 -3.95 14.70 -6.03
N VAL A 119 -2.84 14.19 -5.52
CA VAL A 119 -2.18 12.97 -6.00
C VAL A 119 -2.42 11.84 -5.01
N MET A 120 -2.93 10.72 -5.48
CA MET A 120 -3.12 9.50 -4.70
C MET A 120 -2.16 8.42 -5.17
N VAL A 121 -1.21 8.01 -4.33
CA VAL A 121 -0.15 7.06 -4.65
C VAL A 121 -0.49 5.71 -4.03
N TRP A 122 -0.88 4.74 -4.89
CA TRP A 122 -1.32 3.41 -4.50
C TRP A 122 -0.15 2.44 -4.35
N ILE A 123 -0.11 1.74 -3.22
CA ILE A 123 0.81 0.65 -2.94
C ILE A 123 0.02 -0.64 -2.81
N HIS A 124 0.26 -1.60 -3.71
CA HIS A 124 -0.48 -2.85 -3.73
C HIS A 124 -0.15 -3.78 -2.55
N GLY A 125 -1.11 -4.62 -2.19
CA GLY A 125 -0.96 -5.68 -1.20
C GLY A 125 -0.33 -6.96 -1.77
N GLY A 126 -0.64 -8.10 -1.14
CA GLY A 126 -0.17 -9.42 -1.57
C GLY A 126 0.96 -10.00 -0.71
N GLY A 127 1.03 -9.61 0.57
CA GLY A 127 1.97 -10.18 1.54
C GLY A 127 3.45 -9.95 1.21
N PHE A 128 3.78 -8.87 0.52
CA PHE A 128 5.11 -8.58 -0.03
C PHE A 128 5.69 -9.70 -0.91
N LEU A 129 4.86 -10.61 -1.37
CA LEU A 129 5.24 -11.77 -2.17
C LEU A 129 4.59 -11.78 -3.56
N THR A 130 3.40 -11.20 -3.67
CA THR A 130 2.59 -11.14 -4.89
C THR A 130 2.02 -9.74 -5.10
N GLY A 131 1.41 -9.51 -6.27
CA GLY A 131 0.76 -8.27 -6.62
C GLY A 131 1.54 -7.44 -7.63
N ASP A 132 0.91 -6.40 -8.10
CA ASP A 132 1.47 -5.45 -9.06
C ASP A 132 0.68 -4.14 -9.11
N GLY A 133 1.20 -3.16 -9.85
CA GLY A 133 0.60 -1.84 -10.01
C GLY A 133 -0.56 -1.76 -11.03
N ARG A 134 -1.06 -2.87 -11.56
CA ARG A 134 -2.20 -2.87 -12.49
C ARG A 134 -3.50 -2.75 -11.73
N ILE A 135 -4.06 -1.56 -11.74
CA ILE A 135 -5.33 -1.20 -11.12
C ILE A 135 -6.19 -0.43 -12.13
N PRO A 136 -7.50 -0.43 -12.01
CA PRO A 136 -8.37 0.49 -12.75
C PRO A 136 -8.31 1.90 -12.13
N GLY A 137 -7.18 2.59 -12.31
CA GLY A 137 -6.92 3.89 -11.70
C GLY A 137 -7.85 4.99 -12.19
N GLU A 138 -8.46 4.80 -13.39
CA GLU A 138 -9.48 5.67 -13.95
C GLU A 138 -10.69 5.81 -13.03
N VAL A 139 -11.05 4.80 -12.25
CA VAL A 139 -12.19 4.83 -11.33
C VAL A 139 -12.03 5.97 -10.30
N LEU A 140 -10.84 6.14 -9.74
CA LEU A 140 -10.58 7.27 -8.81
C LEU A 140 -10.26 8.56 -9.57
N ALA A 141 -9.57 8.49 -10.72
CA ALA A 141 -9.22 9.68 -11.49
C ALA A 141 -10.45 10.46 -11.97
N THR A 142 -11.57 9.80 -12.28
CA THR A 142 -12.85 10.45 -12.62
C THR A 142 -13.41 11.34 -11.49
N HIS A 143 -12.94 11.17 -10.26
CA HIS A 143 -13.29 12.01 -9.10
C HIS A 143 -12.38 13.25 -8.94
N GLY A 144 -11.55 13.58 -9.93
CA GLY A 144 -10.71 14.78 -9.91
C GLY A 144 -9.44 14.65 -9.08
N VAL A 145 -8.79 13.50 -9.15
CA VAL A 145 -7.48 13.23 -8.56
C VAL A 145 -6.54 12.63 -9.59
N VAL A 146 -5.24 12.81 -9.40
CA VAL A 146 -4.21 12.05 -10.13
C VAL A 146 -3.91 10.79 -9.34
N VAL A 147 -3.98 9.64 -9.99
CA VAL A 147 -3.70 8.34 -9.38
C VAL A 147 -2.35 7.82 -9.89
N VAL A 148 -1.49 7.39 -9.00
CA VAL A 148 -0.23 6.73 -9.32
C VAL A 148 -0.24 5.35 -8.68
N SER A 149 0.16 4.33 -9.42
CA SER A 149 0.45 2.99 -8.88
C SER A 149 1.83 2.54 -9.30
N MET A 150 2.46 1.65 -8.54
CA MET A 150 3.79 1.16 -8.87
C MET A 150 3.99 -0.31 -8.51
N ASN A 151 4.94 -0.94 -9.19
CA ASN A 151 5.55 -2.17 -8.75
C ASN A 151 6.71 -1.86 -7.80
N TYR A 152 7.03 -2.79 -6.92
CA TYR A 152 8.22 -2.79 -6.07
C TYR A 152 8.71 -4.24 -5.91
N ARG A 153 9.99 -4.45 -5.68
CA ARG A 153 10.56 -5.79 -5.53
C ARG A 153 9.89 -6.59 -4.44
N LEU A 154 9.57 -7.83 -4.74
CA LEU A 154 8.79 -8.74 -3.91
C LEU A 154 9.64 -9.93 -3.42
N GLY A 155 9.11 -10.63 -2.42
CA GLY A 155 9.71 -11.83 -1.89
C GLY A 155 11.18 -11.64 -1.49
N PRO A 156 11.99 -12.68 -1.59
CA PRO A 156 13.41 -12.61 -1.24
C PRO A 156 14.22 -11.65 -2.12
N LEU A 157 13.70 -11.26 -3.30
CA LEU A 157 14.36 -10.25 -4.16
C LEU A 157 14.19 -8.83 -3.62
N GLY A 158 13.11 -8.58 -2.87
CA GLY A 158 12.82 -7.30 -2.23
C GLY A 158 13.19 -7.25 -0.74
N PHE A 159 13.20 -8.41 -0.05
CA PHE A 159 13.31 -8.49 1.41
C PHE A 159 14.18 -9.69 1.79
N MET A 160 15.47 -9.44 1.97
CA MET A 160 16.44 -10.49 2.27
C MET A 160 17.61 -9.98 3.09
N ALA A 161 17.95 -10.68 4.17
CA ALA A 161 19.18 -10.52 4.93
C ALA A 161 20.08 -11.73 4.70
N HIS A 162 21.33 -11.51 4.33
CA HIS A 162 22.30 -12.56 4.14
C HIS A 162 23.72 -12.03 4.35
N GLU A 163 24.55 -12.79 5.06
CA GLU A 163 25.92 -12.36 5.44
C GLU A 163 26.81 -11.95 4.25
N THR A 164 26.65 -12.64 3.10
CA THR A 164 27.46 -12.33 1.91
C THR A 164 27.06 -11.03 1.21
N LEU A 165 25.89 -10.44 1.50
CA LEU A 165 25.48 -9.17 0.95
C LEU A 165 26.30 -8.01 1.53
N LYS A 166 26.94 -8.19 2.70
CA LYS A 166 27.71 -7.16 3.42
C LYS A 166 26.97 -5.83 3.48
N SER A 167 25.66 -5.88 3.68
CA SER A 167 24.76 -4.73 3.68
C SER A 167 23.96 -4.74 4.98
N ASN A 168 23.81 -3.59 5.57
CA ASN A 168 22.88 -3.35 6.68
C ASN A 168 21.45 -3.04 6.20
N ILE A 169 21.19 -3.20 4.89
CA ILE A 169 19.87 -3.02 4.27
C ILE A 169 19.33 -4.38 3.88
N ALA A 170 18.09 -4.67 4.29
CA ALA A 170 17.39 -5.90 3.96
C ALA A 170 16.04 -5.66 3.25
N ASN A 171 15.54 -4.42 3.20
CA ASN A 171 14.25 -4.05 2.63
C ASN A 171 14.40 -3.26 1.32
N PHE A 172 14.92 -3.89 0.28
CA PHE A 172 15.11 -3.25 -1.02
C PHE A 172 13.79 -2.83 -1.67
N GLY A 173 12.71 -3.61 -1.46
CA GLY A 173 11.38 -3.25 -1.92
C GLY A 173 10.82 -1.98 -1.25
N LEU A 174 11.19 -1.70 0.01
CA LEU A 174 10.83 -0.43 0.67
C LEU A 174 11.59 0.75 0.04
N LEU A 175 12.86 0.55 -0.33
CA LEU A 175 13.65 1.58 -1.01
C LEU A 175 13.12 1.85 -2.43
N ASP A 176 12.56 0.84 -3.11
CA ASP A 176 11.92 1.02 -4.41
C ASP A 176 10.71 1.96 -4.28
N LEU A 177 9.91 1.83 -3.21
CA LEU A 177 8.80 2.73 -2.93
C LEU A 177 9.27 4.17 -2.66
N VAL A 178 10.39 4.34 -1.94
CA VAL A 178 11.00 5.67 -1.74
C VAL A 178 11.41 6.28 -3.08
N ALA A 179 12.07 5.51 -3.96
CA ALA A 179 12.46 5.99 -5.29
C ALA A 179 11.25 6.33 -6.18
N ALA A 180 10.15 5.58 -6.07
CA ALA A 180 8.90 5.92 -6.77
C ALA A 180 8.31 7.25 -6.26
N LEU A 181 8.41 7.51 -4.95
CA LEU A 181 7.99 8.81 -4.38
C LEU A 181 8.90 9.95 -4.84
N ASP A 182 10.21 9.73 -4.98
CA ASP A 182 11.12 10.72 -5.59
C ASP A 182 10.69 11.04 -7.01
N TRP A 183 10.37 10.02 -7.80
CA TRP A 183 9.86 10.20 -9.15
C TRP A 183 8.55 11.02 -9.15
N VAL A 184 7.61 10.75 -8.22
CA VAL A 184 6.36 11.51 -8.09
C VAL A 184 6.65 12.98 -7.78
N GLN A 185 7.53 13.26 -6.83
CA GLN A 185 7.89 14.64 -6.49
C GLN A 185 8.48 15.42 -7.68
N GLU A 186 9.30 14.75 -8.49
CA GLU A 186 9.96 15.38 -9.63
C GLU A 186 9.04 15.56 -10.84
N ASN A 187 8.06 14.67 -11.05
CA ASN A 187 7.41 14.55 -12.34
C ASN A 187 5.88 14.73 -12.31
N ILE A 188 5.20 14.61 -11.17
CA ILE A 188 3.74 14.52 -11.19
C ILE A 188 3.05 15.80 -11.67
N ALA A 189 3.74 16.94 -11.61
CA ALA A 189 3.23 18.24 -12.05
C ALA A 189 2.93 18.28 -13.56
N VAL A 190 3.70 17.55 -14.40
CA VAL A 190 3.43 17.50 -15.85
C VAL A 190 2.20 16.64 -16.20
N PHE A 191 1.72 15.85 -15.25
CA PHE A 191 0.46 15.11 -15.34
C PHE A 191 -0.72 15.88 -14.73
N GLY A 192 -0.53 17.11 -14.25
CA GLY A 192 -1.54 17.94 -13.61
C GLY A 192 -1.69 17.71 -12.10
N GLY A 193 -0.84 16.90 -11.48
CA GLY A 193 -0.83 16.65 -10.04
C GLY A 193 -0.06 17.72 -9.26
N ASP A 194 -0.43 17.92 -7.98
CA ASP A 194 0.30 18.75 -7.06
C ASP A 194 1.31 17.93 -6.24
N PRO A 195 2.62 18.12 -6.45
CA PRO A 195 3.63 17.43 -5.65
C PRO A 195 3.58 17.79 -4.15
N ASN A 196 2.92 18.90 -3.77
CA ASN A 196 2.70 19.30 -2.38
C ASN A 196 1.37 18.77 -1.80
N ASN A 197 0.62 17.98 -2.55
CA ASN A 197 -0.63 17.36 -2.13
C ASN A 197 -0.67 15.87 -2.48
N VAL A 198 0.26 15.10 -1.93
CA VAL A 198 0.42 13.68 -2.17
C VAL A 198 -0.12 12.88 -0.99
N THR A 199 -1.04 11.96 -1.26
CA THR A 199 -1.61 11.00 -0.30
C THR A 199 -1.10 9.60 -0.62
N LEU A 200 -0.38 8.96 0.32
CA LEU A 200 -0.06 7.53 0.23
C LEU A 200 -1.29 6.72 0.60
N PHE A 201 -1.61 5.66 -0.14
CA PHE A 201 -2.61 4.72 0.27
C PHE A 201 -2.27 3.30 -0.20
N GLY A 202 -2.71 2.30 0.55
CA GLY A 202 -2.41 0.91 0.22
C GLY A 202 -3.11 -0.06 1.15
N VAL A 203 -3.26 -1.31 0.71
CA VAL A 203 -3.97 -2.36 1.44
C VAL A 203 -3.04 -3.48 1.89
N SER A 204 -3.30 -4.08 3.06
CA SER A 204 -2.56 -5.27 3.51
C SER A 204 -1.04 -4.98 3.59
N ALA A 205 -0.21 -5.71 2.83
CA ALA A 205 1.20 -5.40 2.70
C ALA A 205 1.46 -3.95 2.20
N GLY A 206 0.60 -3.41 1.32
CA GLY A 206 0.64 -2.02 0.90
C GLY A 206 0.29 -1.05 2.04
N GLY A 207 -0.70 -1.37 2.87
CA GLY A 207 -1.01 -0.61 4.09
C GLY A 207 0.13 -0.67 5.12
N GLN A 208 0.79 -1.82 5.23
CA GLN A 208 2.00 -1.97 6.04
C GLN A 208 3.16 -1.15 5.47
N ALA A 209 3.31 -1.11 4.13
CA ALA A 209 4.31 -0.27 3.47
C ALA A 209 4.06 1.22 3.73
N VAL A 210 2.79 1.69 3.71
CA VAL A 210 2.41 3.05 4.12
C VAL A 210 2.88 3.33 5.54
N ASN A 211 2.60 2.45 6.50
CA ASN A 211 3.03 2.61 7.89
C ASN A 211 4.56 2.65 8.02
N MET A 212 5.29 1.85 7.24
CA MET A 212 6.76 1.88 7.22
C MET A 212 7.29 3.18 6.62
N LEU A 213 6.68 3.68 5.54
CA LEU A 213 7.08 4.96 4.93
C LEU A 213 6.81 6.14 5.87
N MET A 214 5.76 6.09 6.68
CA MET A 214 5.49 7.12 7.70
C MET A 214 6.59 7.24 8.77
N VAL A 215 7.37 6.19 8.99
CA VAL A 215 8.50 6.19 9.95
C VAL A 215 9.87 6.15 9.27
N ASN A 216 9.92 6.22 7.95
CA ASN A 216 11.15 6.19 7.18
C ASN A 216 11.67 7.60 6.91
N PRO A 217 12.87 7.98 7.42
CA PRO A 217 13.42 9.32 7.20
C PRO A 217 13.63 9.68 5.71
N GLN A 218 13.88 8.69 4.84
CA GLN A 218 14.07 8.91 3.41
C GLN A 218 12.76 9.25 2.68
N ALA A 219 11.60 8.92 3.27
CA ALA A 219 10.29 9.27 2.74
C ALA A 219 9.77 10.61 3.28
N ALA A 220 10.45 11.21 4.25
CA ALA A 220 10.01 12.45 4.89
C ALA A 220 9.86 13.59 3.86
N GLY A 221 8.72 14.28 3.92
CA GLY A 221 8.40 15.40 3.03
C GLY A 221 7.96 15.02 1.61
N LYS A 222 7.94 13.71 1.25
CA LYS A 222 7.52 13.24 -0.08
C LYS A 222 6.02 12.92 -0.17
N PHE A 223 5.31 12.96 0.95
CA PHE A 223 3.86 12.80 1.04
C PHE A 223 3.30 13.69 2.16
N HIS A 224 2.01 13.98 2.08
CA HIS A 224 1.32 14.97 2.91
C HIS A 224 0.14 14.37 3.68
N ARG A 225 -0.29 13.15 3.32
CA ARG A 225 -1.35 12.37 3.95
C ARG A 225 -1.08 10.89 3.78
N ALA A 226 -1.67 10.06 4.64
CA ALA A 226 -1.52 8.62 4.54
C ALA A 226 -2.81 7.88 4.88
N ILE A 227 -3.11 6.82 4.11
CA ILE A 227 -4.22 5.89 4.36
C ILE A 227 -3.66 4.46 4.39
N ALA A 228 -3.67 3.83 5.55
CA ALA A 228 -3.22 2.45 5.72
C ALA A 228 -4.42 1.52 5.88
N GLN A 229 -4.79 0.81 4.81
CA GLN A 229 -5.89 -0.14 4.81
C GLN A 229 -5.38 -1.51 5.26
N SER A 230 -5.88 -2.02 6.37
CA SER A 230 -5.46 -3.31 6.94
C SER A 230 -3.93 -3.44 7.07
N GLY A 231 -3.24 -2.39 7.53
CA GLY A 231 -1.82 -2.43 7.88
C GLY A 231 -1.61 -3.19 9.19
N TYR A 232 -0.44 -3.87 9.36
CA TYR A 232 -0.22 -4.80 10.47
C TYR A 232 1.05 -4.51 11.29
N SER A 233 1.25 -3.27 11.66
CA SER A 233 2.47 -2.76 12.29
C SER A 233 2.75 -3.28 13.70
N THR A 234 1.76 -3.90 14.36
CA THR A 234 1.92 -4.62 15.62
C THR A 234 2.31 -6.08 15.44
N TRP A 235 2.33 -6.60 14.21
CA TRP A 235 2.77 -7.96 13.94
C TRP A 235 4.27 -8.09 14.07
N ALA A 236 4.72 -9.22 14.63
CA ALA A 236 6.15 -9.51 14.80
C ALA A 236 6.85 -9.60 13.44
N LEU A 237 7.91 -8.81 13.28
CA LEU A 237 8.74 -8.83 12.09
C LEU A 237 10.04 -9.60 12.35
N PRO A 238 10.58 -10.32 11.35
CA PRO A 238 11.92 -10.88 11.43
C PRO A 238 12.95 -9.76 11.62
N ARG A 239 14.04 -10.07 12.31
CA ARG A 239 15.11 -9.13 12.64
C ARG A 239 16.45 -9.69 12.20
N THR A 240 17.36 -8.83 11.78
CA THR A 240 18.76 -9.22 11.63
C THR A 240 19.35 -9.64 12.98
N SER A 241 20.40 -10.44 12.95
CA SER A 241 21.05 -10.97 14.15
C SER A 241 21.47 -9.89 15.13
N ASP A 242 21.84 -8.72 14.61
CA ASP A 242 22.33 -7.57 15.40
C ASP A 242 21.20 -6.67 15.95
N ALA A 243 19.96 -6.83 15.48
CA ALA A 243 18.85 -6.01 15.91
C ALA A 243 18.29 -6.46 17.28
N PRO A 244 17.86 -5.54 18.17
CA PRO A 244 17.25 -5.88 19.45
C PRO A 244 16.04 -6.81 19.28
N LYS A 245 15.92 -7.85 20.09
CA LYS A 245 14.82 -8.83 20.01
C LYS A 245 13.79 -8.58 21.10
N PRO A 246 12.47 -8.63 20.79
CA PRO A 246 11.43 -8.58 21.81
C PRO A 246 11.38 -9.90 22.61
N ALA A 247 10.82 -9.85 23.81
CA ALA A 247 10.53 -11.06 24.55
C ALA A 247 9.51 -11.93 23.79
N PRO A 248 9.72 -13.24 23.70
CA PRO A 248 8.76 -14.14 23.08
C PRO A 248 7.51 -14.29 23.98
N LEU A 249 6.31 -14.22 23.38
CA LEU A 249 5.04 -14.48 24.07
C LEU A 249 4.85 -15.97 24.41
N SER A 250 5.47 -16.85 23.63
CA SER A 250 5.34 -18.29 23.80
C SER A 250 6.63 -19.03 23.40
N ALA A 251 6.70 -20.31 23.75
CA ALA A 251 7.83 -21.18 23.37
C ALA A 251 8.02 -21.26 21.83
N ASP A 252 6.93 -21.19 21.06
CA ASP A 252 6.96 -21.20 19.59
C ASP A 252 7.62 -19.93 19.02
N MET A 253 7.50 -18.80 19.71
CA MET A 253 8.13 -17.53 19.30
C MET A 253 9.60 -17.44 19.73
N ARG A 254 10.04 -18.21 20.74
CA ARG A 254 11.46 -18.26 21.16
C ARG A 254 12.39 -18.76 20.07
N LYS A 255 11.86 -19.54 19.13
CA LYS A 255 12.57 -20.04 17.93
C LYS A 255 12.43 -19.09 16.73
N ALA A 256 12.05 -17.82 16.94
CA ALA A 256 12.05 -16.84 15.85
C ALA A 256 13.49 -16.76 15.30
N ASP A 257 13.69 -17.42 14.17
CA ASP A 257 14.95 -17.41 13.45
C ASP A 257 15.29 -15.97 13.08
N SER A 258 16.58 -15.65 13.05
CA SER A 258 17.02 -14.35 12.52
C SER A 258 16.59 -14.24 11.04
N ALA A 259 16.55 -13.02 10.53
CA ALA A 259 16.20 -12.79 9.14
C ALA A 259 17.17 -13.50 8.18
N GLU A 260 18.44 -13.65 8.58
CA GLU A 260 19.46 -14.42 7.86
C GLU A 260 19.11 -15.91 7.84
N SER A 261 18.65 -16.46 8.96
CA SER A 261 18.23 -17.84 9.08
C SER A 261 17.02 -18.15 8.20
N ILE A 262 16.03 -17.24 8.17
CA ILE A 262 14.87 -17.34 7.28
C ILE A 262 15.32 -17.31 5.82
N SER A 263 16.23 -16.42 5.46
CA SER A 263 16.77 -16.33 4.10
C SER A 263 17.52 -17.59 3.70
N MET A 264 18.31 -18.17 4.60
CA MET A 264 18.98 -19.46 4.36
C MET A 264 17.99 -20.61 4.20
N HIS A 265 16.89 -20.61 4.95
CA HIS A 265 15.83 -21.60 4.78
C HIS A 265 15.18 -21.51 3.40
N VAL A 266 14.88 -20.30 2.91
CA VAL A 266 14.37 -20.09 1.54
C VAL A 266 15.37 -20.58 0.49
N LEU A 267 16.66 -20.26 0.65
CA LEU A 267 17.72 -20.74 -0.25
C LEU A 267 17.81 -22.27 -0.27
N SER A 268 17.78 -22.93 0.88
CA SER A 268 17.83 -24.40 0.96
C SER A 268 16.64 -25.07 0.30
N ARG A 269 15.46 -24.45 0.36
CA ARG A 269 14.25 -24.94 -0.34
C ARG A 269 14.30 -24.68 -1.84
N ALA A 270 14.89 -23.55 -2.26
CA ALA A 270 15.09 -23.28 -3.68
C ALA A 270 16.09 -24.26 -4.34
N TYR A 271 17.04 -24.80 -3.55
CA TYR A 271 18.11 -25.71 -4.00
C TYR A 271 18.24 -26.92 -3.08
N PRO A 272 17.23 -27.81 -2.96
CA PRO A 272 17.18 -28.85 -1.93
C PRO A 272 18.25 -29.93 -2.08
N ASN A 273 18.80 -30.11 -3.27
CA ASN A 273 19.81 -31.13 -3.57
C ASN A 273 21.22 -30.58 -3.80
N ALA A 274 21.41 -29.26 -3.54
CA ALA A 274 22.70 -28.64 -3.77
C ALA A 274 23.66 -28.96 -2.62
N THR A 275 24.85 -29.52 -2.96
CA THR A 275 25.96 -29.72 -2.02
C THR A 275 26.64 -28.41 -1.63
N SER A 276 26.51 -27.37 -2.47
CA SER A 276 26.89 -25.99 -2.20
C SER A 276 25.93 -25.05 -2.94
N LEU A 277 25.59 -23.92 -2.33
CA LEU A 277 24.77 -22.91 -3.01
C LEU A 277 25.61 -22.19 -4.06
N PRO A 278 25.04 -21.83 -5.24
CA PRO A 278 25.70 -20.95 -6.18
C PRO A 278 25.93 -19.56 -5.54
N PRO A 279 26.87 -18.77 -6.08
CA PRO A 279 27.00 -17.38 -5.63
C PRO A 279 25.65 -16.70 -5.60
N LEU A 280 25.34 -15.99 -4.51
CA LEU A 280 23.98 -15.53 -4.22
C LEU A 280 23.32 -14.73 -5.38
N ARG A 281 24.13 -13.97 -6.15
CA ARG A 281 23.63 -13.19 -7.29
C ARG A 281 23.37 -14.03 -8.55
N GLU A 282 23.83 -15.27 -8.58
CA GLU A 282 23.64 -16.20 -9.71
C GLU A 282 22.45 -17.14 -9.48
N VAL A 283 21.86 -17.16 -8.27
CA VAL A 283 20.66 -17.96 -8.01
C VAL A 283 19.51 -17.48 -8.90
N GLU A 284 18.74 -18.46 -9.41
CA GLU A 284 17.57 -18.16 -10.25
C GLU A 284 16.48 -17.47 -9.41
N GLY A 285 16.09 -16.23 -9.77
CA GLY A 285 15.13 -15.42 -9.00
C GLY A 285 13.78 -16.09 -8.86
N GLN A 286 13.30 -16.78 -9.90
CA GLN A 286 12.02 -17.49 -9.85
C GLN A 286 12.02 -18.62 -8.82
N ARG A 287 13.13 -19.36 -8.68
CA ARG A 287 13.25 -20.41 -7.64
C ARG A 287 13.17 -19.84 -6.24
N LEU A 288 13.76 -18.65 -6.02
CA LEU A 288 13.70 -17.99 -4.71
C LEU A 288 12.26 -17.64 -4.33
N VAL A 289 11.51 -17.01 -5.23
CA VAL A 289 10.14 -16.61 -4.92
C VAL A 289 9.19 -17.81 -4.81
N ASP A 290 9.39 -18.87 -5.61
CA ASP A 290 8.62 -20.11 -5.52
C ASP A 290 8.88 -20.90 -4.21
N ALA A 291 10.04 -20.71 -3.60
CA ALA A 291 10.43 -21.38 -2.35
C ALA A 291 9.82 -20.74 -1.09
N VAL A 292 9.23 -19.55 -1.18
CA VAL A 292 8.60 -18.89 -0.02
C VAL A 292 7.30 -19.56 0.35
N GLU A 293 7.10 -19.86 1.63
CA GLU A 293 5.82 -20.31 2.19
C GLU A 293 5.12 -19.18 2.95
N GLY A 294 3.83 -19.03 2.69
CA GLY A 294 3.04 -17.94 3.30
C GLY A 294 3.41 -16.56 2.74
N PHE A 295 3.50 -15.58 3.62
CA PHE A 295 3.86 -14.19 3.27
C PHE A 295 5.35 -13.94 3.40
N GLN A 296 5.87 -13.05 2.57
CA GLN A 296 7.14 -12.40 2.86
C GLN A 296 6.89 -11.31 3.90
N LEU A 297 7.78 -11.17 4.87
CA LEU A 297 7.71 -10.09 5.85
C LEU A 297 8.88 -9.11 5.65
N PRO A 298 8.66 -7.80 5.86
CA PRO A 298 9.74 -6.85 6.00
C PRO A 298 10.63 -7.20 7.18
N ILE A 299 11.87 -6.74 7.15
CA ILE A 299 12.90 -7.08 8.11
C ILE A 299 13.28 -5.86 8.93
N VAL A 300 13.30 -5.97 10.26
CA VAL A 300 13.92 -4.94 11.10
C VAL A 300 15.43 -5.12 10.98
N ASP A 301 16.05 -4.23 10.19
CA ASP A 301 17.46 -4.29 9.84
C ASP A 301 18.32 -3.17 10.49
N GLY A 302 17.68 -2.33 11.31
CA GLY A 302 18.34 -1.21 11.98
C GLY A 302 18.66 -0.02 11.06
N SER A 303 18.43 -0.12 9.76
CA SER A 303 18.79 0.89 8.75
C SER A 303 17.57 1.32 7.94
N SER A 304 17.09 0.51 6.98
CA SER A 304 15.92 0.83 6.16
C SER A 304 14.62 0.71 6.97
N LEU A 305 14.58 -0.16 7.97
CA LEU A 305 13.54 -0.28 8.99
C LEU A 305 14.19 -0.43 10.36
N PRO A 306 14.39 0.67 11.11
CA PRO A 306 15.14 0.65 12.37
C PRO A 306 14.45 -0.15 13.48
N GLU A 307 13.11 -0.21 13.48
CA GLU A 307 12.30 -0.90 14.48
C GLU A 307 10.90 -1.21 13.90
N GLU A 308 10.09 -2.03 14.57
CA GLU A 308 8.68 -2.23 14.21
C GLU A 308 7.94 -0.89 14.15
N PRO A 309 7.16 -0.63 13.09
CA PRO A 309 6.52 0.68 12.93
C PRO A 309 5.67 1.10 14.13
N ALA A 310 4.90 0.20 14.74
CA ALA A 310 4.09 0.53 15.92
C ALA A 310 4.93 1.09 17.08
N ARG A 311 6.13 0.55 17.31
CA ARG A 311 7.05 1.08 18.35
C ARG A 311 7.56 2.48 18.00
N LEU A 312 7.84 2.73 16.73
CA LEU A 312 8.28 4.05 16.27
C LEU A 312 7.15 5.07 16.39
N PHE A 313 5.91 4.69 16.07
CA PHE A 313 4.73 5.52 16.30
C PHE A 313 4.53 5.86 17.79
N LEU A 314 4.62 4.88 18.69
CA LEU A 314 4.50 5.12 20.13
C LEU A 314 5.59 6.07 20.67
N ARG A 315 6.73 6.18 19.99
CA ARG A 315 7.84 7.09 20.32
C ARG A 315 7.79 8.43 19.57
N GLY A 316 6.70 8.71 18.83
CA GLY A 316 6.56 9.95 18.06
C GLY A 316 7.56 10.10 16.92
N LYS A 317 7.93 8.99 16.24
CA LYS A 317 8.87 8.99 15.11
C LYS A 317 8.20 8.98 13.76
N GLN A 318 6.88 8.95 13.70
CA GLN A 318 6.10 8.99 12.46
C GLN A 318 6.00 10.41 11.89
N ALA A 319 5.74 10.49 10.59
CA ALA A 319 5.47 11.75 9.90
C ALA A 319 4.25 12.45 10.53
N LYS A 320 4.37 13.75 10.73
CA LYS A 320 3.27 14.61 11.23
C LYS A 320 2.33 14.99 10.07
N VAL A 321 1.51 14.04 9.63
CA VAL A 321 0.53 14.22 8.55
C VAL A 321 -0.83 13.64 8.96
N PRO A 322 -1.96 14.11 8.37
CA PRO A 322 -3.26 13.46 8.54
C PRO A 322 -3.18 11.96 8.19
N PHE A 323 -3.77 11.12 9.03
CA PHE A 323 -3.67 9.66 8.92
C PHE A 323 -5.03 9.00 9.02
N MET A 324 -5.35 8.14 8.05
CA MET A 324 -6.55 7.29 8.07
C MET A 324 -6.13 5.83 8.10
N THR A 325 -6.76 5.01 8.93
CA THR A 325 -6.46 3.58 9.00
C THR A 325 -7.67 2.79 9.48
N GLY A 326 -7.69 1.51 9.18
CA GLY A 326 -8.80 0.64 9.55
C GLY A 326 -8.69 -0.72 8.90
N GLY A 327 -9.83 -1.41 8.79
CA GLY A 327 -9.89 -2.74 8.19
C GLY A 327 -11.32 -3.23 7.98
N ASN A 328 -11.44 -4.52 7.71
CA ASN A 328 -12.68 -5.20 7.37
C ASN A 328 -13.15 -6.10 8.53
N SER A 329 -14.44 -6.38 8.60
CA SER A 329 -15.02 -7.11 9.74
C SER A 329 -14.58 -8.58 9.85
N PHE A 330 -14.03 -9.19 8.81
CA PHE A 330 -13.43 -10.52 8.86
C PHE A 330 -12.02 -10.56 8.24
N GLU A 331 -11.11 -9.81 8.81
CA GLU A 331 -9.70 -9.77 8.40
C GLU A 331 -9.01 -11.14 8.44
N GLY A 332 -9.48 -12.05 9.31
CA GLY A 332 -8.96 -13.40 9.44
C GLY A 332 -9.14 -14.30 8.21
N SER A 333 -9.96 -13.89 7.25
CA SER A 333 -10.14 -14.60 5.96
C SER A 333 -8.83 -14.82 5.20
N VAL A 334 -7.80 -14.01 5.47
CA VAL A 334 -6.47 -14.08 4.84
C VAL A 334 -5.53 -15.08 5.55
N MET A 335 -5.91 -15.60 6.72
CA MET A 335 -5.06 -16.48 7.51
C MET A 335 -4.55 -17.73 6.75
N PRO A 336 -5.37 -18.42 5.91
CA PRO A 336 -4.91 -19.57 5.13
C PRO A 336 -3.72 -19.27 4.21
N GLN A 337 -3.60 -18.03 3.71
CA GLN A 337 -2.50 -17.59 2.84
C GLN A 337 -1.26 -17.17 3.62
N SER A 338 -1.39 -16.96 4.95
CA SER A 338 -0.32 -16.40 5.77
C SER A 338 0.84 -17.37 6.07
N GLY A 339 0.66 -18.68 5.82
CA GLY A 339 1.58 -19.73 6.25
C GLY A 339 1.48 -20.07 7.74
N ILE A 340 0.48 -19.51 8.46
CA ILE A 340 0.22 -19.78 9.87
C ILE A 340 -1.06 -20.62 9.98
N SER A 341 -0.94 -21.85 10.49
CA SER A 341 -2.12 -22.69 10.74
C SER A 341 -2.89 -22.23 11.99
N VAL A 342 -4.17 -22.60 12.05
CA VAL A 342 -5.06 -22.39 13.21
C VAL A 342 -4.40 -22.87 14.49
N ASP A 343 -3.88 -24.11 14.50
CA ASP A 343 -3.24 -24.67 15.69
C ASP A 343 -1.94 -23.95 16.07
N ARG A 344 -1.14 -23.54 15.08
CA ARG A 344 0.08 -22.76 15.36
C ARG A 344 -0.28 -21.42 16.02
N PHE A 345 -1.26 -20.71 15.49
CA PHE A 345 -1.66 -19.42 16.05
C PHE A 345 -2.29 -19.57 17.46
N ALA A 346 -3.13 -20.60 17.67
CA ALA A 346 -3.66 -20.90 18.99
C ALA A 346 -2.54 -21.13 20.02
N ARG A 347 -1.49 -21.89 19.66
CA ARG A 347 -0.30 -22.06 20.53
C ARG A 347 0.44 -20.72 20.78
N MET A 348 0.49 -19.82 19.79
CA MET A 348 1.11 -18.50 19.96
C MET A 348 0.37 -17.63 20.97
N LEU A 349 -0.94 -17.80 21.14
CA LEU A 349 -1.75 -17.12 22.16
C LEU A 349 -1.47 -17.64 23.59
N GLY A 350 -0.99 -18.87 23.71
CA GLY A 350 -0.56 -19.47 24.98
C GLY A 350 -1.65 -19.46 26.05
N GLU A 351 -1.33 -19.06 27.28
CA GLU A 351 -2.25 -18.99 28.41
C GLU A 351 -3.42 -18.00 28.22
N SER A 352 -3.26 -17.04 27.32
CA SER A 352 -4.32 -16.06 27.03
C SER A 352 -5.47 -16.63 26.22
N LEU A 353 -5.32 -17.84 25.64
CA LEU A 353 -6.30 -18.43 24.73
C LEU A 353 -7.69 -18.57 25.38
N SER A 354 -7.77 -19.04 26.63
CA SER A 354 -9.05 -19.24 27.33
C SER A 354 -9.84 -17.93 27.56
N THR A 355 -9.13 -16.85 27.90
CA THR A 355 -9.73 -15.52 28.03
C THR A 355 -10.23 -15.03 26.67
N ILE A 356 -9.44 -15.23 25.62
CA ILE A 356 -9.77 -14.84 24.26
C ILE A 356 -10.97 -15.63 23.75
N GLU A 357 -11.04 -16.95 23.97
CA GLU A 357 -12.19 -17.78 23.60
C GLU A 357 -13.49 -17.25 24.22
N SER A 358 -13.45 -16.79 25.47
CA SER A 358 -14.59 -16.19 26.14
C SER A 358 -15.04 -14.87 25.50
N LEU A 359 -14.10 -14.01 25.11
CA LEU A 359 -14.39 -12.73 24.44
C LEU A 359 -14.92 -12.90 23.02
N TYR A 360 -14.53 -13.98 22.35
CA TYR A 360 -14.92 -14.31 20.98
C TYR A 360 -15.92 -15.48 20.93
N ALA A 361 -16.67 -15.71 22.02
CA ALA A 361 -17.54 -16.88 22.16
C ALA A 361 -18.52 -17.06 21.00
N SER A 362 -19.06 -15.98 20.42
CA SER A 362 -19.96 -16.05 19.26
C SER A 362 -19.25 -16.60 18.00
N ASP A 363 -18.00 -16.24 17.78
CA ASP A 363 -17.20 -16.71 16.65
C ASP A 363 -16.79 -18.18 16.87
N PHE A 364 -16.36 -18.53 18.09
CA PHE A 364 -16.04 -19.93 18.46
C PHE A 364 -17.26 -20.85 18.45
N ALA A 365 -18.47 -20.33 18.70
CA ALA A 365 -19.72 -21.10 18.57
C ALA A 365 -20.01 -21.51 17.12
N ILE A 366 -19.54 -20.77 16.12
CA ILE A 366 -19.63 -21.16 14.70
C ILE A 366 -18.66 -22.33 14.43
N SER A 367 -17.39 -22.14 14.73
CA SER A 367 -16.37 -23.17 14.75
C SER A 367 -15.08 -22.63 15.40
N ARG A 368 -14.23 -23.56 15.88
CA ARG A 368 -12.90 -23.21 16.39
C ARG A 368 -12.06 -22.45 15.35
N ASP A 369 -12.12 -22.87 14.08
CA ASP A 369 -11.36 -22.24 13.01
C ASP A 369 -11.80 -20.79 12.76
N ILE A 370 -13.10 -20.53 12.76
CA ILE A 370 -13.66 -19.18 12.63
C ILE A 370 -13.24 -18.31 13.81
N GLY A 371 -13.35 -18.82 15.05
CA GLY A 371 -12.91 -18.09 16.25
C GLY A 371 -11.43 -17.71 16.17
N ILE A 372 -10.56 -18.66 15.86
CA ILE A 372 -9.11 -18.42 15.71
C ILE A 372 -8.80 -17.46 14.55
N GLN A 373 -9.47 -17.60 13.41
CA GLN A 373 -9.30 -16.67 12.28
C GLN A 373 -9.73 -15.24 12.65
N ARG A 374 -10.83 -15.08 13.37
CA ARG A 374 -11.28 -13.77 13.86
C ARG A 374 -10.22 -13.13 14.75
N VAL A 375 -9.74 -13.86 15.75
CA VAL A 375 -8.67 -13.40 16.65
C VAL A 375 -7.39 -13.06 15.89
N PHE A 376 -6.99 -13.89 14.91
CA PHE A 376 -5.84 -13.61 14.07
C PHE A 376 -5.99 -12.27 13.32
N GLY A 377 -7.16 -12.05 12.71
CA GLY A 377 -7.46 -10.84 11.97
C GLY A 377 -7.41 -9.59 12.86
N ASP A 378 -8.09 -9.64 14.00
CA ASP A 378 -8.15 -8.51 14.93
C ASP A 378 -6.77 -8.21 15.52
N THR A 379 -6.00 -9.25 15.92
CA THR A 379 -4.62 -9.11 16.44
C THR A 379 -3.69 -8.48 15.41
N ARG A 380 -3.79 -8.91 14.16
CA ARG A 380 -2.87 -8.50 13.11
C ARG A 380 -3.19 -7.11 12.57
N TYR A 381 -4.47 -6.80 12.35
CA TYR A 381 -4.90 -5.63 11.58
C TYR A 381 -5.60 -4.56 12.43
N LEU A 382 -6.63 -4.92 13.20
CA LEU A 382 -7.43 -3.92 13.92
C LEU A 382 -6.71 -3.35 15.14
N VAL A 383 -5.95 -4.16 15.88
CA VAL A 383 -5.06 -3.67 16.95
C VAL A 383 -4.05 -2.67 16.38
N SER A 384 -3.44 -3.01 15.23
CA SER A 384 -2.51 -2.11 14.56
C SER A 384 -3.18 -0.78 14.19
N ALA A 385 -4.34 -0.82 13.53
CA ALA A 385 -5.06 0.38 13.13
C ALA A 385 -5.35 1.30 14.33
N ARG A 386 -5.94 0.75 15.41
CA ARG A 386 -6.28 1.51 16.62
C ARG A 386 -5.04 2.08 17.31
N MET A 387 -3.99 1.29 17.47
CA MET A 387 -2.76 1.74 18.14
C MET A 387 -2.06 2.85 17.35
N LEU A 388 -1.94 2.72 16.04
CA LEU A 388 -1.28 3.72 15.22
C LEU A 388 -2.08 5.02 15.15
N ALA A 389 -3.40 4.94 14.97
CA ALA A 389 -4.28 6.10 15.00
C ALA A 389 -4.17 6.86 16.35
N THR A 390 -4.19 6.12 17.47
CA THR A 390 -4.01 6.70 18.80
C THR A 390 -2.63 7.35 18.95
N ALA A 391 -1.59 6.72 18.42
CA ALA A 391 -0.22 7.23 18.50
C ALA A 391 0.02 8.50 17.67
N MET A 392 -0.86 8.85 16.71
CA MET A 392 -0.75 10.13 15.98
C MET A 392 -0.84 11.36 16.89
N ARG A 393 -1.43 11.22 18.08
CA ARG A 393 -1.44 12.27 19.12
C ARG A 393 -0.04 12.63 19.61
N THR A 394 0.91 11.71 19.57
CA THR A 394 2.30 11.99 20.03
C THR A 394 3.02 13.00 19.14
N VAL A 395 2.54 13.20 17.92
CA VAL A 395 3.06 14.19 16.97
C VAL A 395 2.04 15.30 16.66
N ASP A 396 0.95 15.37 17.43
CA ASP A 396 -0.11 16.37 17.26
C ASP A 396 -0.61 16.39 15.79
N ALA A 397 -1.03 15.21 15.28
CA ALA A 397 -1.62 15.04 13.95
C ALA A 397 -2.96 14.31 14.04
N PRO A 398 -3.95 14.71 13.20
CA PRO A 398 -5.28 14.10 13.23
C PRO A 398 -5.25 12.69 12.64
N ALA A 399 -6.11 11.82 13.19
CA ALA A 399 -6.30 10.47 12.67
C ALA A 399 -7.77 10.08 12.63
N TRP A 400 -8.10 9.15 11.72
CA TRP A 400 -9.44 8.61 11.52
C TRP A 400 -9.37 7.08 11.46
N LEU A 401 -10.36 6.44 12.10
CA LEU A 401 -10.52 5.00 12.10
C LEU A 401 -11.74 4.58 11.28
N TYR A 402 -11.59 3.57 10.43
CA TYR A 402 -12.71 2.99 9.70
C TYR A 402 -12.82 1.48 9.89
N TYR A 403 -14.00 0.96 9.64
CA TYR A 403 -14.32 -0.45 9.68
C TYR A 403 -15.35 -0.77 8.59
N VAL A 404 -15.06 -1.72 7.73
CA VAL A 404 -16.00 -2.16 6.69
C VAL A 404 -16.73 -3.40 7.19
N ASP A 405 -18.04 -3.27 7.34
CA ASP A 405 -18.93 -4.35 7.78
C ASP A 405 -20.05 -4.57 6.75
N LEU A 406 -19.63 -4.95 5.56
CA LEU A 406 -20.51 -5.21 4.41
C LEU A 406 -19.99 -6.44 3.66
N ALA A 407 -20.54 -7.61 3.94
CA ALA A 407 -20.27 -8.80 3.14
C ALA A 407 -21.31 -8.92 2.02
N PRO A 408 -20.89 -9.11 0.75
CA PRO A 408 -21.79 -9.43 -0.33
C PRO A 408 -22.59 -10.70 -0.02
N GLU A 409 -23.90 -10.69 -0.25
CA GLU A 409 -24.77 -11.85 -0.02
C GLU A 409 -24.27 -13.12 -0.73
N GLN A 410 -23.63 -12.95 -1.89
CA GLN A 410 -23.06 -14.07 -2.65
C GLN A 410 -21.90 -14.78 -1.91
N LEU A 411 -21.26 -14.13 -0.97
CA LEU A 411 -20.19 -14.70 -0.14
C LEU A 411 -20.75 -15.33 1.15
N LEU A 412 -21.99 -15.00 1.53
CA LEU A 412 -22.71 -15.64 2.62
C LEU A 412 -23.30 -16.98 2.11
N PRO A 413 -23.36 -18.05 2.89
CA PRO A 413 -22.93 -18.21 4.28
C PRO A 413 -21.46 -18.60 4.48
N ARG A 414 -20.62 -18.53 3.45
CA ARG A 414 -19.23 -18.98 3.52
C ARG A 414 -18.31 -18.03 4.29
N MET A 415 -18.74 -16.78 4.49
CA MET A 415 -17.97 -15.75 5.18
C MET A 415 -18.79 -15.13 6.32
N VAL A 416 -18.17 -15.02 7.48
CA VAL A 416 -18.80 -14.48 8.70
C VAL A 416 -18.55 -12.98 8.88
N GLY A 417 -18.34 -12.26 7.79
CA GLY A 417 -18.09 -10.82 7.74
C GLY A 417 -17.39 -10.41 6.45
N THR A 418 -17.04 -9.14 6.35
CA THR A 418 -16.33 -8.56 5.20
C THR A 418 -14.90 -9.11 5.15
N PRO A 419 -14.49 -9.78 4.07
CA PRO A 419 -13.17 -10.39 3.98
C PRO A 419 -12.04 -9.36 3.87
N HIS A 420 -10.82 -9.79 4.21
CA HIS A 420 -9.61 -9.00 4.07
C HIS A 420 -9.46 -8.39 2.66
N ALA A 421 -9.07 -7.12 2.59
CA ALA A 421 -8.88 -6.34 1.37
C ALA A 421 -10.16 -6.13 0.51
N PHE A 422 -11.35 -6.30 1.08
CA PHE A 422 -12.59 -6.01 0.36
C PHE A 422 -12.77 -4.52 0.08
N ASP A 423 -12.31 -3.66 0.96
CA ASP A 423 -12.23 -2.21 0.80
C ASP A 423 -11.42 -1.78 -0.44
N GLN A 424 -10.38 -2.52 -0.83
CA GLN A 424 -9.69 -2.31 -2.11
C GLN A 424 -10.62 -2.54 -3.31
N LEU A 425 -11.40 -3.63 -3.27
CA LEU A 425 -12.36 -3.92 -4.34
C LEU A 425 -13.44 -2.84 -4.44
N MET A 426 -13.85 -2.28 -3.30
CA MET A 426 -14.79 -1.16 -3.26
C MET A 426 -14.20 0.12 -3.86
N LEU A 427 -12.93 0.40 -3.61
CA LEU A 427 -12.24 1.58 -4.15
C LEU A 427 -12.12 1.54 -5.67
N PHE A 428 -11.66 0.43 -6.20
CA PHE A 428 -11.32 0.32 -7.64
C PHE A 428 -12.44 -0.27 -8.49
N GLY A 429 -13.52 -0.74 -7.87
CA GLY A 429 -14.62 -1.38 -8.55
C GLY A 429 -14.29 -2.81 -9.00
N SER A 430 -15.23 -3.70 -8.82
CA SER A 430 -15.16 -5.06 -9.37
C SER A 430 -16.58 -5.50 -9.69
N ASP A 431 -16.93 -5.57 -10.96
CA ASP A 431 -18.25 -5.98 -11.45
C ASP A 431 -18.63 -7.40 -10.99
N ARG A 432 -17.62 -8.20 -10.59
CA ARG A 432 -17.83 -9.59 -10.17
C ARG A 432 -18.38 -9.76 -8.75
N ILE A 433 -18.30 -8.71 -7.92
CA ILE A 433 -18.57 -8.81 -6.46
C ILE A 433 -19.63 -7.79 -6.02
N ILE A 434 -20.03 -6.86 -6.89
CA ILE A 434 -20.80 -5.69 -6.52
C ILE A 434 -22.28 -5.88 -6.84
N ASN A 435 -23.09 -6.10 -5.81
CA ASN A 435 -24.53 -5.85 -5.84
C ASN A 435 -24.80 -4.35 -5.63
N GLU A 436 -26.07 -3.92 -5.74
CA GLU A 436 -26.46 -2.52 -5.62
C GLU A 436 -26.09 -1.91 -4.25
N SER A 437 -26.25 -2.66 -3.16
CA SER A 437 -25.86 -2.19 -1.82
C SER A 437 -24.37 -1.95 -1.71
N THR A 438 -23.53 -2.90 -2.17
CA THR A 438 -22.07 -2.76 -2.18
C THR A 438 -21.64 -1.63 -3.08
N ARG A 439 -22.29 -1.42 -4.24
CA ARG A 439 -21.99 -0.32 -5.15
C ARG A 439 -22.22 1.04 -4.49
N ARG A 440 -23.34 1.24 -3.79
CA ARG A 440 -23.64 2.49 -3.08
C ARG A 440 -22.63 2.77 -1.97
N THR A 441 -22.26 1.76 -1.20
CA THR A 441 -21.25 1.91 -0.14
C THR A 441 -19.86 2.19 -0.73
N SER A 442 -19.50 1.54 -1.84
CA SER A 442 -18.26 1.80 -2.58
C SER A 442 -18.17 3.24 -3.04
N GLU A 443 -19.28 3.82 -3.55
CA GLU A 443 -19.30 5.22 -3.99
C GLU A 443 -19.10 6.19 -2.82
N ARG A 444 -19.75 5.94 -1.67
CA ARG A 444 -19.53 6.75 -0.47
C ARG A 444 -18.09 6.65 0.04
N LEU A 445 -17.52 5.44 0.08
CA LEU A 445 -16.14 5.20 0.50
C LEU A 445 -15.15 5.94 -0.40
N ARG A 446 -15.31 5.89 -1.74
CA ARG A 446 -14.47 6.65 -2.68
C ARG A 446 -14.54 8.15 -2.42
N ARG A 447 -15.73 8.70 -2.17
CA ARG A 447 -15.91 10.13 -1.87
C ARG A 447 -15.15 10.54 -0.60
N TYR A 448 -15.15 9.73 0.46
CA TYR A 448 -14.36 10.00 1.67
C TYR A 448 -12.86 9.94 1.41
N TRP A 449 -12.36 8.93 0.65
CA TRP A 449 -10.94 8.81 0.31
C TRP A 449 -10.45 9.97 -0.55
N VAL A 450 -11.21 10.35 -1.56
CA VAL A 450 -10.89 11.48 -2.43
C VAL A 450 -10.92 12.80 -1.67
N GLU A 451 -11.93 13.03 -0.82
CA GLU A 451 -11.99 14.26 -0.02
C GLU A 451 -10.84 14.34 0.99
N PHE A 452 -10.50 13.21 1.63
CA PHE A 452 -9.32 13.14 2.47
C PHE A 452 -8.03 13.46 1.68
N ALA A 453 -7.88 12.96 0.48
CA ALA A 453 -6.75 13.30 -0.38
C ALA A 453 -6.75 14.78 -0.80
N ARG A 454 -7.90 15.41 -0.95
CA ARG A 454 -8.03 16.82 -1.32
C ARG A 454 -7.71 17.75 -0.15
N SER A 455 -8.38 17.57 0.98
CA SER A 455 -8.39 18.51 2.10
C SER A 455 -7.58 18.06 3.33
N GLY A 456 -7.26 16.77 3.46
CA GLY A 456 -6.69 16.18 4.67
C GLY A 456 -7.74 15.79 5.72
N GLN A 457 -9.03 15.88 5.38
CA GLN A 457 -10.15 15.50 6.25
C GLN A 457 -11.20 14.73 5.43
N PRO A 458 -11.77 13.64 5.93
CA PRO A 458 -12.82 12.90 5.21
C PRO A 458 -14.20 13.54 5.37
N GLY A 459 -14.31 14.86 5.21
CA GLY A 459 -15.53 15.64 5.42
C GLY A 459 -16.32 15.83 4.14
N VAL A 460 -17.32 14.99 3.88
CA VAL A 460 -18.22 15.11 2.73
C VAL A 460 -19.59 15.63 3.20
N PRO A 461 -20.02 16.84 2.80
CA PRO A 461 -21.18 17.52 3.39
C PRO A 461 -22.49 16.71 3.43
N GLU A 462 -22.75 15.88 2.41
CA GLU A 462 -23.99 15.12 2.29
C GLU A 462 -23.90 13.70 2.90
N LEU A 463 -22.75 13.35 3.46
CA LEU A 463 -22.51 12.03 4.05
C LEU A 463 -22.39 12.12 5.58
N THR A 464 -22.36 10.98 6.24
CA THR A 464 -22.19 10.88 7.69
C THR A 464 -20.92 11.61 8.13
N SER A 465 -21.04 12.52 9.10
CA SER A 465 -19.91 13.25 9.64
C SER A 465 -18.90 12.31 10.31
N TRP A 466 -17.65 12.39 9.93
CA TRP A 466 -16.59 11.55 10.43
C TRP A 466 -15.58 12.36 11.24
N ALA A 467 -15.73 12.31 12.57
CA ALA A 467 -14.83 13.01 13.48
C ALA A 467 -13.47 12.32 13.61
N THR A 468 -12.44 13.07 14.01
CA THR A 468 -11.14 12.50 14.37
C THR A 468 -11.26 11.51 15.51
N CYS A 469 -10.50 10.42 15.43
CA CYS A 469 -10.50 9.42 16.49
C CYS A 469 -9.72 9.84 17.73
N CYS A 470 -9.96 9.10 18.81
CA CYS A 470 -8.96 8.84 19.84
C CYS A 470 -8.63 10.04 20.75
N ILE A 471 -9.53 11.04 20.86
CA ILE A 471 -9.38 12.15 21.83
C ILE A 471 -9.82 11.66 23.21
N ASN A 472 -11.07 11.20 23.35
CA ASN A 472 -11.61 10.68 24.60
C ASN A 472 -11.89 9.17 24.50
N GLN A 473 -12.30 8.73 23.31
CA GLN A 473 -12.65 7.38 22.94
C GLN A 473 -12.28 7.14 21.48
N ASP A 474 -11.97 5.91 21.09
CA ASP A 474 -11.82 5.55 19.67
C ASP A 474 -13.17 5.62 18.96
N GLN A 475 -13.23 6.41 17.92
CA GLN A 475 -14.40 6.57 17.04
C GLN A 475 -14.11 5.93 15.68
N TRP A 476 -14.99 5.02 15.26
CA TRP A 476 -14.89 4.27 14.03
C TRP A 476 -16.00 4.67 13.06
N MET A 477 -15.67 5.07 11.85
CA MET A 477 -16.63 5.10 10.76
C MET A 477 -16.88 3.67 10.29
N VAL A 478 -18.09 3.19 10.45
CA VAL A 478 -18.51 1.85 10.03
C VAL A 478 -19.19 1.96 8.67
N PHE A 479 -18.56 1.41 7.64
CA PHE A 479 -19.13 1.30 6.30
C PHE A 479 -19.96 0.03 6.19
N GLY A 480 -21.27 0.20 6.08
CA GLY A 480 -22.26 -0.85 5.94
C GLY A 480 -23.30 -0.53 4.89
N VAL A 481 -24.48 -1.12 4.97
CA VAL A 481 -25.63 -0.70 4.15
C VAL A 481 -25.93 0.78 4.38
N ASN A 482 -25.89 1.19 5.66
CA ASN A 482 -25.90 2.58 6.11
C ASN A 482 -24.59 2.83 6.88
N ASP A 483 -23.96 3.96 6.62
CA ASP A 483 -22.74 4.32 7.34
C ASP A 483 -23.10 4.89 8.71
N ASP A 484 -22.31 4.54 9.73
CA ASP A 484 -22.52 4.93 11.13
C ASP A 484 -21.18 5.23 11.82
N VAL A 485 -21.19 6.09 12.84
CA VAL A 485 -20.02 6.33 13.69
C VAL A 485 -20.24 5.68 15.05
N ARG A 486 -19.38 4.75 15.39
CA ARG A 486 -19.42 4.00 16.65
C ARG A 486 -18.22 4.29 17.53
N SER A 487 -18.51 4.61 18.79
CA SER A 487 -17.48 4.84 19.81
C SER A 487 -17.18 3.55 20.57
N GLY A 488 -15.89 3.30 20.87
CA GLY A 488 -15.47 2.14 21.65
C GLY A 488 -15.81 0.79 21.03
N MET A 489 -15.97 0.73 19.73
CA MET A 489 -16.29 -0.50 19.03
C MET A 489 -15.16 -1.53 19.22
N LEU A 490 -15.52 -2.76 19.58
CA LEU A 490 -14.58 -3.86 19.86
C LEU A 490 -13.59 -3.57 21.01
N SER A 491 -13.81 -2.56 21.85
CA SER A 491 -12.86 -2.16 22.89
C SER A 491 -12.41 -3.32 23.77
N ASP A 492 -13.35 -4.13 24.30
CA ASP A 492 -13.05 -5.27 25.19
C ASP A 492 -12.08 -6.27 24.50
N LYS A 493 -12.30 -6.55 23.23
CA LYS A 493 -11.48 -7.45 22.42
C LYS A 493 -10.11 -6.84 22.13
N LEU A 494 -10.11 -5.62 21.60
CA LEU A 494 -8.88 -4.96 21.18
C LEU A 494 -7.99 -4.54 22.35
N ASP A 495 -8.56 -4.29 23.55
CA ASP A 495 -7.76 -3.98 24.76
C ASP A 495 -6.93 -5.17 25.20
N VAL A 496 -7.54 -6.35 25.30
CA VAL A 496 -6.81 -7.58 25.66
C VAL A 496 -5.73 -7.90 24.64
N LEU A 497 -6.02 -7.78 23.34
CA LEU A 497 -5.03 -8.01 22.28
C LEU A 497 -3.91 -6.97 22.27
N THR A 498 -4.21 -5.71 22.63
CA THR A 498 -3.22 -4.64 22.79
C THR A 498 -2.29 -4.92 23.95
N GLU A 499 -2.82 -5.39 25.09
CA GLU A 499 -1.99 -5.80 26.23
C GLU A 499 -1.02 -6.92 25.89
N LEU A 500 -1.46 -7.91 25.06
CA LEU A 500 -0.58 -8.98 24.58
C LEU A 500 0.58 -8.42 23.75
N TYR A 501 0.30 -7.45 22.89
CA TYR A 501 1.36 -6.77 22.14
C TYR A 501 2.32 -6.02 23.08
N GLN A 502 1.80 -5.29 24.06
CA GLN A 502 2.62 -4.53 25.01
C GLN A 502 3.49 -5.43 25.89
N LYS A 503 2.95 -6.54 26.41
CA LYS A 503 3.70 -7.53 27.21
C LYS A 503 4.90 -8.10 26.45
N ARG A 504 4.81 -8.24 25.13
CA ARG A 504 5.91 -8.67 24.26
C ARG A 504 7.15 -7.77 24.37
N TRP A 505 6.96 -6.49 24.69
CA TRP A 505 8.03 -5.50 24.77
C TRP A 505 8.41 -5.08 26.20
N ALA A 506 7.64 -5.47 27.20
CA ALA A 506 7.87 -5.05 28.61
C ALA A 506 9.21 -5.51 29.20
N THR A 507 9.85 -6.52 28.60
CA THR A 507 11.12 -7.12 29.08
C THR A 507 12.33 -6.71 28.26
N VAL A 508 12.17 -5.80 27.29
CA VAL A 508 13.25 -5.26 26.46
C VAL A 508 13.68 -3.91 27.04
N HIS A 509 14.39 -3.93 28.16
CA HIS A 509 15.08 -2.76 28.72
C HIS A 509 16.52 -3.12 29.05
#